data_31699acbc74cfc32d12b5754b79b7889
#
_entry.id   31699acbc74cfc32d12b5754b79b7889
#
_cell.length_a   1.000
_cell.length_b   1.000
_cell.length_c   1.000
_cell.angle_alpha   90.00
_cell.angle_beta   90.00
_cell.angle_gamma   90.00
#
_symmetry.space_group_name_H-M   'P 1'
#
loop_
_entity.id
_entity.type
_entity.pdbx_description
1 polymer ?
#
loop_
_entity_poly.entity_id
_entity_poly.type
_entity_poly.pdbx_seq_one_letter_code
_entity_poly.pdbx_strand_id
1 'polypeptide(L)'
;ENNGSDVTDFWCFNPATGTWKELRELYDKSDDDYDDDYTSIVRSYACAFVIDGKGYIAAGQTAGGSYRSNYWIYDPLTDLWDGEDLTDFEGSTRSKAVCFSTGKRGIIATGGASTYYYDDTWELKPYEYEEK
;
A
#
# COMPACT_ATOMS: atom_id res chain seq x y z
N GLU A 1 -1.43 -12.05 5.98
CA GLU A 1 -0.70 -13.28 5.65
C GLU A 1 -1.21 -14.43 6.50
N ASN A 2 -1.49 -15.56 5.90
CA ASN A 2 -2.01 -16.74 6.58
C ASN A 2 -1.15 -17.96 6.22
N ASN A 3 -0.54 -18.60 7.23
CA ASN A 3 0.34 -19.77 7.04
C ASN A 3 1.43 -19.55 5.97
N GLY A 4 2.03 -18.37 5.90
CA GLY A 4 3.04 -18.03 4.92
C GLY A 4 2.51 -17.68 3.52
N SER A 5 1.20 -17.56 3.36
CA SER A 5 0.57 -17.12 2.11
C SER A 5 -0.05 -15.75 2.28
N ASP A 6 -0.03 -14.96 1.23
CA ASP A 6 -0.76 -13.69 1.20
C ASP A 6 -2.27 -13.95 1.21
N VAL A 7 -3.02 -13.02 1.79
CA VAL A 7 -4.49 -13.06 1.81
C VAL A 7 -5.03 -11.85 1.05
N THR A 8 -6.19 -12.00 0.45
CA THR A 8 -6.79 -11.00 -0.45
C THR A 8 -7.96 -10.27 0.19
N ASP A 9 -8.38 -10.66 1.39
CA ASP A 9 -9.49 -10.02 2.08
C ASP A 9 -9.10 -8.62 2.60
N PHE A 10 -10.06 -7.73 2.61
CA PHE A 10 -9.89 -6.35 3.06
C PHE A 10 -11.07 -5.96 3.94
N TRP A 11 -10.82 -5.44 5.12
CA TRP A 11 -11.82 -5.18 6.14
C TRP A 11 -11.74 -3.77 6.71
N CYS A 12 -12.90 -3.22 7.04
CA CYS A 12 -13.04 -1.97 7.75
C CYS A 12 -13.58 -2.21 9.15
N PHE A 13 -12.95 -1.62 10.16
CA PHE A 13 -13.41 -1.64 11.53
C PHE A 13 -14.07 -0.32 11.92
N ASN A 14 -15.26 -0.40 12.50
CA ASN A 14 -15.95 0.76 13.07
C ASN A 14 -15.79 0.76 14.61
N PRO A 15 -14.95 1.63 15.18
CA PRO A 15 -14.72 1.65 16.62
C PRO A 15 -15.93 2.14 17.43
N ALA A 16 -16.84 2.90 16.83
CA ALA A 16 -18.04 3.38 17.50
C ALA A 16 -19.03 2.25 17.80
N THR A 17 -19.10 1.24 16.96
CA THR A 17 -20.01 0.10 17.09
C THR A 17 -19.29 -1.21 17.44
N GLY A 18 -17.95 -1.25 17.31
CA GLY A 18 -17.15 -2.46 17.49
C GLY A 18 -17.36 -3.50 16.39
N THR A 19 -17.83 -3.09 15.21
CA THR A 19 -18.18 -4.00 14.12
C THR A 19 -17.16 -3.95 12.99
N TRP A 20 -17.01 -5.08 12.30
CA TRP A 20 -16.21 -5.23 11.08
C TRP A 20 -17.12 -5.34 9.86
N LYS A 21 -16.69 -4.74 8.77
CA LYS A 21 -17.33 -4.85 7.46
C LYS A 21 -16.29 -5.29 6.43
N GLU A 22 -16.59 -6.35 5.71
CA GLU A 22 -15.77 -6.76 4.56
C GLU A 22 -15.93 -5.76 3.41
N LEU A 23 -14.83 -5.33 2.87
CA LEU A 23 -14.74 -4.43 1.72
C LEU A 23 -14.39 -5.26 0.47
N ARG A 24 -14.12 -4.57 -0.63
CA ARG A 24 -13.77 -5.22 -1.90
C ARG A 24 -12.48 -6.02 -1.77
N GLU A 25 -12.53 -7.28 -2.15
CA GLU A 25 -11.38 -8.17 -2.15
C GLU A 25 -10.30 -7.73 -3.15
N LEU A 26 -9.04 -8.03 -2.83
CA LEU A 26 -7.85 -7.57 -3.53
C LEU A 26 -7.41 -8.57 -4.60
N TYR A 27 -8.27 -8.86 -5.57
CA TYR A 27 -7.97 -9.69 -6.73
C TYR A 27 -8.91 -9.35 -7.90
N ASP A 28 -8.56 -9.79 -9.07
CA ASP A 28 -9.39 -9.72 -10.27
C ASP A 28 -10.66 -10.57 -10.07
N LYS A 29 -11.76 -9.91 -9.82
CA LYS A 29 -13.06 -10.54 -9.51
C LYS A 29 -14.17 -10.13 -10.47
N SER A 30 -14.05 -8.95 -11.08
CA SER A 30 -15.05 -8.44 -11.99
C SER A 30 -14.69 -8.76 -13.45
N ASP A 31 -15.63 -8.56 -14.34
CA ASP A 31 -15.39 -8.61 -15.79
C ASP A 31 -14.91 -7.25 -16.33
N ASP A 32 -14.74 -6.25 -15.46
CA ASP A 32 -14.28 -4.90 -15.77
C ASP A 32 -12.78 -4.77 -15.45
N ASP A 33 -12.06 -3.97 -16.19
CA ASP A 33 -10.60 -3.85 -16.15
C ASP A 33 -10.06 -3.20 -14.85
N TYR A 34 -10.91 -2.57 -14.02
CA TYR A 34 -10.45 -1.76 -12.87
C TYR A 34 -9.76 -2.58 -11.77
N ASP A 35 -10.04 -3.87 -11.65
CA ASP A 35 -9.48 -4.74 -10.62
C ASP A 35 -8.47 -5.80 -11.15
N ASP A 36 -8.13 -5.75 -12.42
CA ASP A 36 -7.20 -6.69 -13.06
C ASP A 36 -5.86 -6.80 -12.31
N ASP A 37 -5.35 -5.68 -11.83
CA ASP A 37 -4.05 -5.60 -11.16
C ASP A 37 -4.13 -5.60 -9.62
N TYR A 38 -5.31 -5.81 -9.02
CA TYR A 38 -5.50 -5.74 -7.57
C TYR A 38 -4.66 -6.74 -6.78
N THR A 39 -4.23 -7.83 -7.36
CA THR A 39 -3.29 -8.75 -6.71
C THR A 39 -1.95 -8.10 -6.39
N SER A 40 -1.56 -7.04 -7.09
CA SER A 40 -0.35 -6.28 -6.79
C SER A 40 -0.46 -5.37 -5.56
N ILE A 41 -1.68 -5.16 -5.02
CA ILE A 41 -1.90 -4.47 -3.74
C ILE A 41 -1.43 -5.35 -2.58
N VAL A 42 -1.65 -6.66 -2.70
CA VAL A 42 -1.46 -7.65 -1.62
C VAL A 42 0.01 -7.75 -1.24
N ARG A 43 0.30 -7.54 0.05
CA ARG A 43 1.66 -7.52 0.58
C ARG A 43 1.67 -7.62 2.11
N SER A 44 2.84 -7.91 2.67
CA SER A 44 3.10 -7.85 4.10
C SER A 44 4.24 -6.87 4.43
N TYR A 45 4.34 -6.45 5.68
CA TYR A 45 5.35 -5.51 6.16
C TYR A 45 5.39 -4.19 5.37
N ALA A 46 4.24 -3.75 4.92
CA ALA A 46 4.06 -2.52 4.15
C ALA A 46 3.93 -1.29 5.04
N CYS A 47 4.06 -0.14 4.41
CA CYS A 47 3.67 1.15 4.98
C CYS A 47 2.23 1.49 4.59
N ALA A 48 1.44 1.96 5.54
CA ALA A 48 0.11 2.47 5.29
C ALA A 48 -0.11 3.80 6.03
N PHE A 49 -0.72 4.75 5.36
CA PHE A 49 -1.01 6.07 5.91
C PHE A 49 -2.15 6.75 5.16
N VAL A 50 -2.65 7.85 5.71
CA VAL A 50 -3.76 8.61 5.12
C VAL A 50 -3.25 10.00 4.66
N ILE A 51 -3.58 10.37 3.43
CA ILE A 51 -3.37 11.70 2.89
C ILE A 51 -4.69 12.18 2.28
N ASP A 52 -5.19 13.33 2.71
CA ASP A 52 -6.43 13.95 2.21
C ASP A 52 -7.64 12.99 2.19
N GLY A 53 -7.78 12.18 3.23
CA GLY A 53 -8.91 11.27 3.39
C GLY A 53 -8.83 9.99 2.56
N LYS A 54 -7.72 9.76 1.86
CA LYS A 54 -7.47 8.52 1.11
C LYS A 54 -6.40 7.68 1.78
N GLY A 55 -6.56 6.37 1.73
CA GLY A 55 -5.59 5.42 2.25
C GLY A 55 -4.49 5.11 1.24
N TYR A 56 -3.26 5.03 1.70
CA TYR A 56 -2.09 4.70 0.88
C TYR A 56 -1.42 3.46 1.42
N ILE A 57 -1.02 2.57 0.54
CA ILE A 57 -0.16 1.44 0.88
C ILE A 57 1.06 1.44 -0.04
N ALA A 58 2.24 1.33 0.54
CA ALA A 58 3.51 1.38 -0.18
C ALA A 58 4.55 0.47 0.48
N ALA A 59 5.61 0.18 -0.24
CA ALA A 59 6.69 -0.71 0.21
C ALA A 59 6.16 -2.11 0.58
N GLY A 60 6.92 -2.88 1.35
CA GLY A 60 6.52 -4.23 1.75
C GLY A 60 6.99 -5.31 0.79
N GLN A 61 6.55 -6.53 1.07
CA GLN A 61 6.96 -7.72 0.32
C GLN A 61 5.81 -8.70 0.15
N THR A 62 5.92 -9.58 -0.85
CA THR A 62 5.01 -10.71 -1.04
C THR A 62 5.38 -11.87 -0.11
N ALA A 63 4.51 -12.84 0.04
CA ALA A 63 4.80 -14.09 0.76
C ALA A 63 6.01 -14.85 0.17
N GLY A 64 6.26 -14.70 -1.13
CA GLY A 64 7.43 -15.26 -1.81
C GLY A 64 8.74 -14.50 -1.55
N GLY A 65 8.71 -13.38 -0.80
CA GLY A 65 9.87 -12.59 -0.45
C GLY A 65 10.28 -11.54 -1.48
N SER A 66 9.48 -11.32 -2.52
CA SER A 66 9.71 -10.24 -3.49
C SER A 66 9.25 -8.91 -2.93
N TYR A 67 10.06 -7.86 -3.09
CA TYR A 67 9.73 -6.52 -2.62
C TYR A 67 8.86 -5.79 -3.63
N ARG A 68 7.90 -5.01 -3.13
CA ARG A 68 7.00 -4.19 -3.95
C ARG A 68 7.57 -2.78 -4.13
N SER A 69 7.67 -2.31 -5.37
CA SER A 69 8.05 -0.92 -5.71
C SER A 69 6.84 -0.01 -5.88
N ASN A 70 5.71 -0.55 -6.28
CA ASN A 70 4.49 0.22 -6.51
C ASN A 70 3.83 0.65 -5.20
N TYR A 71 2.97 1.65 -5.29
CA TYR A 71 2.04 2.01 -4.23
C TYR A 71 0.62 2.11 -4.79
N TRP A 72 -0.37 2.03 -3.90
CA TRP A 72 -1.77 2.08 -4.26
C TRP A 72 -2.51 3.06 -3.37
N ILE A 73 -3.56 3.69 -3.92
CA ILE A 73 -4.41 4.65 -3.24
C ILE A 73 -5.82 4.06 -3.11
N TYR A 74 -6.33 4.01 -1.89
CA TYR A 74 -7.68 3.57 -1.60
C TYR A 74 -8.61 4.74 -1.38
N ASP A 75 -9.74 4.76 -2.10
CA ASP A 75 -10.81 5.73 -1.88
C ASP A 75 -11.94 5.08 -1.08
N PRO A 76 -12.15 5.49 0.20
CA PRO A 76 -13.20 4.92 1.03
C PRO A 76 -14.62 5.28 0.57
N LEU A 77 -14.78 6.31 -0.26
CA LEU A 77 -16.09 6.70 -0.80
C LEU A 77 -16.59 5.76 -1.90
N THR A 78 -15.69 5.18 -2.66
CA THR A 78 -16.00 4.28 -3.78
C THR A 78 -15.68 2.82 -3.51
N ASP A 79 -14.91 2.52 -2.45
CA ASP A 79 -14.34 1.20 -2.17
C ASP A 79 -13.50 0.67 -3.35
N LEU A 80 -12.75 1.56 -3.99
CA LEU A 80 -11.87 1.25 -5.12
C LEU A 80 -10.43 1.67 -4.83
N TRP A 81 -9.51 0.97 -5.47
CA TRP A 81 -8.08 1.25 -5.43
C TRP A 81 -7.61 1.81 -6.77
N ASP A 82 -6.69 2.75 -6.73
CA ASP A 82 -6.05 3.36 -7.88
C ASP A 82 -4.54 3.15 -7.79
N GLY A 83 -3.94 2.65 -8.84
CA GLY A 83 -2.50 2.35 -8.90
C GLY A 83 -1.92 2.31 -10.32
N GLU A 84 -2.78 2.25 -11.35
CA GLU A 84 -2.34 2.05 -12.72
C GLU A 84 -1.46 3.19 -13.25
N ASP A 85 -1.84 4.42 -12.96
CA ASP A 85 -1.17 5.62 -13.48
C ASP A 85 -0.20 6.24 -12.48
N LEU A 86 0.11 5.55 -11.39
CA LEU A 86 0.98 6.06 -10.35
C LEU A 86 2.44 5.70 -10.63
N THR A 87 3.34 6.60 -10.25
CA THR A 87 4.77 6.31 -10.24
C THR A 87 5.10 5.31 -9.14
N ASP A 88 6.16 4.53 -9.34
CA ASP A 88 6.69 3.69 -8.28
C ASP A 88 7.32 4.53 -7.16
N PHE A 89 7.50 3.92 -6.00
CA PHE A 89 8.33 4.46 -4.94
C PHE A 89 9.76 4.60 -5.44
N GLU A 90 10.29 5.81 -5.43
CA GLU A 90 11.61 6.11 -6.03
C GLU A 90 12.80 5.65 -5.18
N GLY A 91 12.60 5.41 -3.91
CA GLY A 91 13.61 4.82 -3.04
C GLY A 91 13.83 3.33 -3.33
N SER A 92 14.89 2.77 -2.78
CA SER A 92 15.11 1.33 -2.87
C SER A 92 13.94 0.56 -2.25
N THR A 93 13.50 -0.50 -2.90
CA THR A 93 12.43 -1.35 -2.41
C THR A 93 12.77 -1.92 -1.03
N ARG A 94 11.80 -1.97 -0.15
CA ARG A 94 12.01 -2.33 1.26
C ARG A 94 10.77 -2.89 1.92
N SER A 95 10.99 -3.56 3.04
CA SER A 95 9.95 -3.95 3.97
C SER A 95 10.28 -3.49 5.38
N LYS A 96 9.30 -3.55 6.27
CA LYS A 96 9.47 -3.20 7.70
C LYS A 96 9.94 -1.77 7.94
N ALA A 97 9.67 -0.87 7.01
CA ALA A 97 9.88 0.56 7.21
C ALA A 97 8.88 1.10 8.23
N VAL A 98 9.21 2.24 8.83
CA VAL A 98 8.25 3.02 9.60
C VAL A 98 7.63 4.08 8.70
N CYS A 99 6.38 4.43 8.97
CA CYS A 99 5.69 5.46 8.21
C CYS A 99 4.72 6.24 9.08
N PHE A 100 4.45 7.46 8.67
CA PHE A 100 3.47 8.32 9.32
C PHE A 100 2.94 9.36 8.33
N SER A 101 1.83 9.97 8.69
CA SER A 101 1.21 11.04 7.91
C SER A 101 0.93 12.25 8.79
N THR A 102 1.01 13.43 8.19
CA THR A 102 0.50 14.66 8.79
C THR A 102 -0.96 14.93 8.40
N GLY A 103 -1.57 14.07 7.61
CA GLY A 103 -2.85 14.29 6.94
C GLY A 103 -2.71 14.90 5.55
N LYS A 104 -1.57 15.49 5.24
CA LYS A 104 -1.22 16.12 3.96
C LYS A 104 0.02 15.50 3.31
N ARG A 105 0.90 14.94 4.11
CA ARG A 105 2.18 14.36 3.69
C ARG A 105 2.30 12.94 4.22
N GLY A 106 2.78 12.03 3.40
CA GLY A 106 3.14 10.67 3.80
C GLY A 106 4.66 10.51 3.84
N ILE A 107 5.17 9.99 4.94
CA ILE A 107 6.60 9.83 5.18
C ILE A 107 6.90 8.35 5.36
N ILE A 108 7.93 7.87 4.68
CA ILE A 108 8.47 6.50 4.79
C ILE A 108 9.94 6.60 5.17
N ALA A 109 10.34 5.92 6.21
CA ALA A 109 11.72 5.97 6.71
C ALA A 109 12.22 4.58 7.09
N THR A 110 13.50 4.38 6.95
CA THR A 110 14.22 3.18 7.38
C THR A 110 13.73 1.90 6.67
N GLY A 111 13.65 0.78 7.38
CA GLY A 111 13.34 -0.52 6.80
C GLY A 111 14.54 -1.22 6.20
N GLY A 112 14.30 -2.31 5.49
CA GLY A 112 15.39 -3.09 4.91
C GLY A 112 14.95 -3.95 3.74
N ALA A 113 15.93 -4.46 3.01
CA ALA A 113 15.74 -5.42 1.95
C ALA A 113 16.90 -6.42 2.00
N SER A 114 16.58 -7.71 2.14
CA SER A 114 17.58 -8.77 2.30
C SER A 114 18.50 -8.47 3.53
N THR A 115 19.79 -8.24 3.31
CA THR A 115 20.76 -7.92 4.35
C THR A 115 21.03 -6.42 4.52
N TYR A 116 20.38 -5.58 3.72
CA TYR A 116 20.52 -4.13 3.79
C TYR A 116 19.53 -3.52 4.77
N TYR A 117 20.03 -2.53 5.53
CA TYR A 117 19.22 -1.67 6.38
C TYR A 117 19.37 -0.23 5.88
N TYR A 118 18.23 0.46 5.68
CA TYR A 118 18.20 1.81 5.13
C TYR A 118 18.12 2.84 6.27
N ASP A 119 18.83 3.95 6.09
CA ASP A 119 18.85 5.10 7.01
C ASP A 119 18.23 6.37 6.39
N ASP A 120 17.59 6.23 5.27
CA ASP A 120 16.95 7.30 4.50
C ASP A 120 15.51 7.58 4.95
N THR A 121 15.03 8.74 4.56
CA THR A 121 13.65 9.18 4.80
C THR A 121 13.10 9.77 3.51
N TRP A 122 11.91 9.31 3.11
CA TRP A 122 11.25 9.70 1.88
C TRP A 122 9.88 10.32 2.17
N GLU A 123 9.52 11.34 1.40
CA GLU A 123 8.17 11.87 1.34
C GLU A 123 7.46 11.34 0.10
N LEU A 124 6.30 10.72 0.28
CA LEU A 124 5.45 10.35 -0.85
C LEU A 124 4.64 11.57 -1.29
N LYS A 125 4.84 11.95 -2.54
CA LYS A 125 4.12 13.01 -3.22
C LYS A 125 3.33 12.41 -4.37
N PRO A 126 2.09 11.98 -4.14
CA PRO A 126 1.27 11.43 -5.20
C PRO A 126 1.00 12.53 -6.24
N TYR A 127 1.02 12.15 -7.50
CA TYR A 127 0.76 13.03 -8.65
C TYR A 127 1.84 14.10 -8.93
N GLU A 128 2.97 14.09 -8.22
CA GLU A 128 4.14 14.86 -8.61
C GLU A 128 5.10 13.97 -9.41
N TYR A 129 5.46 14.44 -10.60
CA TYR A 129 6.50 13.82 -11.41
C TYR A 129 7.76 14.67 -11.30
N GLU A 130 8.87 14.09 -10.89
CA GLU A 130 10.15 14.76 -11.06
C GLU A 130 10.57 14.65 -12.54
N GLU A 131 10.66 15.79 -13.21
CA GLU A 131 11.32 15.88 -14.49
C GLU A 131 12.83 15.65 -14.29
N LYS A 132 13.31 14.56 -14.82
CA LYS A 132 14.75 14.26 -14.83
C LYS A 132 15.43 14.99 -15.99
#